data_da408ae1a728f669c01853c5f8c3af74
#
_entry.id   da408ae1a728f669c01853c5f8c3af74
#
_cell.length_a   1.000
_cell.length_b   1.000
_cell.length_c   1.000
_cell.angle_alpha   90.00
_cell.angle_beta   90.00
_cell.angle_gamma   90.00
#
_symmetry.space_group_name_H-M   'P 1'
#
loop_
_entity.id
_entity.type
_entity.pdbx_description
1 polymer ?
#
loop_
_entity_poly.entity_id
_entity_poly.type
_entity_poly.pdbx_seq_one_letter_code
_entity_poly.pdbx_strand_id
1 'polypeptide(L)'
;MIRNRYPLIEEVTTSLTAPELFGLISDKPYSFFLDSGMDPGKLGRYSFLGDEPFLVISSRGSEITVIRGKEREVQYGNPFDTIGKLLEPYRLDHCPAPVPFLGGAVGYFSYDLCHFTEHLPSTAIDDLRLPESCLAVYDTVLAFDHLEKKAFIIATGFPEMEEALRLKRARMRLEQTKDWLHATSVTHATYLPGSGELGDSELESQHETQEITLKSNFTPEEYLRSVNRVREYIAAGDVFQVNLSQRFAADLKISPHELCRRLRAVNPSPFAGYLNFPEVTIVSASPERFLKVQSDLVETRPVKGTRPRGGNFIEDERLADELTHSAKDRAENLMIVDLERNDLGRVCRYGTVKVTELAILETFPTVFHLTSTVVGRLRRGISNIDLLKAAFPGGSITGAPKVRAMEIIDELEPTRRSVYTGSIGYIGFNEDMDINIVIRTFLIKEGKAYFQVGGGIIYDSDAEAEYVETLDKARALIRALQLAPQVVVTPK
;
A
#
# COMPACT_ATOMS: atom_id res chain seq x y z
N MET A 1 18.10 -11.07 -30.65
CA MET A 1 19.17 -10.17 -30.19
C MET A 1 19.16 -10.18 -28.66
N ILE A 2 20.28 -10.47 -28.02
CA ILE A 2 20.45 -10.37 -26.58
C ILE A 2 20.40 -8.87 -26.27
N ARG A 3 19.36 -8.42 -25.56
CA ARG A 3 19.24 -7.03 -25.12
C ARG A 3 20.01 -6.94 -23.80
N ASN A 4 21.21 -6.39 -23.81
CA ASN A 4 21.97 -6.14 -22.57
C ASN A 4 21.47 -4.86 -21.88
N ARG A 5 20.23 -4.86 -21.40
CA ARG A 5 19.60 -3.72 -20.73
C ARG A 5 19.77 -3.82 -19.21
N TYR A 6 20.83 -3.22 -18.71
CA TYR A 6 21.11 -3.15 -17.26
C TYR A 6 20.97 -1.71 -16.77
N PRO A 7 20.48 -1.47 -15.55
CA PRO A 7 20.50 -0.16 -14.92
C PRO A 7 21.92 0.21 -14.50
N LEU A 8 22.21 1.49 -14.34
CA LEU A 8 23.35 1.96 -13.55
C LEU A 8 22.91 1.96 -12.09
N ILE A 9 23.72 1.38 -11.22
CA ILE A 9 23.47 1.32 -9.77
C ILE A 9 24.73 1.83 -9.10
N GLU A 10 24.59 2.84 -8.24
CA GLU A 10 25.70 3.40 -7.49
C GLU A 10 25.34 3.51 -6.02
N GLU A 11 26.22 2.97 -5.15
CA GLU A 11 26.10 3.16 -3.70
C GLU A 11 26.49 4.61 -3.37
N VAL A 12 25.66 5.27 -2.57
CA VAL A 12 25.88 6.66 -2.17
C VAL A 12 25.83 6.82 -0.66
N THR A 13 26.54 7.83 -0.17
CA THR A 13 26.53 8.18 1.25
C THR A 13 25.67 9.43 1.44
N THR A 14 24.76 9.37 2.40
CA THR A 14 23.95 10.51 2.84
C THR A 14 23.84 10.49 4.35
N SER A 15 23.80 11.68 4.96
CA SER A 15 23.53 11.85 6.40
C SER A 15 22.03 11.88 6.71
N LEU A 16 21.18 12.01 5.68
CA LEU A 16 19.73 12.11 5.82
C LEU A 16 19.10 10.72 5.69
N THR A 17 18.08 10.49 6.50
CA THR A 17 17.23 9.30 6.41
C THR A 17 16.30 9.35 5.20
N ALA A 18 15.74 8.21 4.79
CA ALA A 18 14.79 8.17 3.69
C ALA A 18 13.56 9.08 3.90
N PRO A 19 12.92 9.14 5.08
CA PRO A 19 11.83 10.09 5.34
C PRO A 19 12.25 11.57 5.25
N GLU A 20 13.44 11.93 5.72
CA GLU A 20 13.95 13.30 5.65
C GLU A 20 14.18 13.72 4.19
N LEU A 21 14.81 12.87 3.38
CA LEU A 21 15.01 13.13 1.96
C LEU A 21 13.67 13.20 1.21
N PHE A 22 12.73 12.31 1.55
CA PHE A 22 11.40 12.39 0.95
C PHE A 22 10.69 13.70 1.28
N GLY A 23 10.82 14.21 2.50
CA GLY A 23 10.23 15.49 2.92
C GLY A 23 10.58 16.64 1.97
N LEU A 24 11.74 16.62 1.33
CA LEU A 24 12.21 17.67 0.40
C LEU A 24 11.57 17.59 -1.00
N ILE A 25 10.96 16.47 -1.35
CA ILE A 25 10.30 16.26 -2.64
C ILE A 25 8.81 15.93 -2.49
N SER A 26 8.29 15.86 -1.27
CA SER A 26 6.93 15.39 -0.98
C SER A 26 5.83 16.19 -1.69
N ASP A 27 6.06 17.49 -1.93
CA ASP A 27 5.09 18.38 -2.60
C ASP A 27 5.20 18.34 -4.13
N LYS A 28 6.24 17.68 -4.69
CA LYS A 28 6.38 17.57 -6.14
C LYS A 28 5.29 16.66 -6.72
N PRO A 29 4.71 17.01 -7.89
CA PRO A 29 3.74 16.15 -8.55
C PRO A 29 4.36 14.78 -8.86
N TYR A 30 3.60 13.72 -8.61
CA TYR A 30 4.03 12.34 -8.79
C TYR A 30 5.24 11.94 -7.95
N SER A 31 5.55 12.65 -6.85
CA SER A 31 6.51 12.12 -5.88
C SER A 31 5.93 10.90 -5.16
N PHE A 32 6.79 9.93 -4.87
CA PHE A 32 6.41 8.75 -4.12
C PHE A 32 7.42 8.38 -3.05
N PHE A 33 6.92 7.76 -2.00
CA PHE A 33 7.70 7.12 -0.96
C PHE A 33 7.06 5.78 -0.60
N LEU A 34 7.73 4.69 -0.89
CA LEU A 34 7.37 3.36 -0.41
C LEU A 34 8.28 3.09 0.78
N ASP A 35 7.71 3.16 1.97
CA ASP A 35 8.46 3.09 3.23
C ASP A 35 8.26 1.75 3.91
N SER A 36 9.37 1.23 4.38
CA SER A 36 9.40 0.06 5.23
C SER A 36 9.94 0.45 6.59
N GLY A 37 9.18 1.28 7.30
CA GLY A 37 9.59 1.93 8.54
C GLY A 37 9.84 1.00 9.73
N MET A 38 9.77 -0.33 9.57
CA MET A 38 9.92 -1.28 10.66
C MET A 38 10.32 -2.68 10.19
N ASP A 39 10.89 -3.47 11.10
CA ASP A 39 11.31 -4.87 10.89
C ASP A 39 12.24 -5.08 9.67
N PRO A 40 13.43 -4.45 9.64
CA PRO A 40 14.36 -4.61 8.53
C PRO A 40 14.80 -6.07 8.29
N GLY A 41 14.71 -6.90 9.31
CA GLY A 41 15.13 -8.31 9.26
C GLY A 41 14.17 -9.22 8.51
N LYS A 42 12.87 -8.86 8.41
CA LYS A 42 11.84 -9.74 7.80
C LYS A 42 11.04 -9.06 6.70
N LEU A 43 10.32 -7.99 7.01
CA LEU A 43 9.33 -7.40 6.11
C LEU A 43 9.73 -6.04 5.56
N GLY A 44 10.44 -5.24 6.34
CA GLY A 44 10.68 -3.82 6.10
C GLY A 44 12.11 -3.47 5.76
N ARG A 45 12.76 -4.25 4.88
CA ARG A 45 14.18 -4.05 4.58
C ARG A 45 14.47 -2.80 3.74
N TYR A 46 13.59 -2.45 2.80
CA TYR A 46 13.88 -1.43 1.81
C TYR A 46 12.88 -0.29 1.85
N SER A 47 13.37 0.95 1.65
CA SER A 47 12.55 2.10 1.29
C SER A 47 12.96 2.64 -0.07
N PHE A 48 11.98 3.12 -0.83
CA PHE A 48 12.19 3.66 -2.17
C PHE A 48 11.51 5.01 -2.28
N LEU A 49 12.18 5.98 -2.91
CA LEU A 49 11.61 7.28 -3.20
C LEU A 49 12.03 7.77 -4.59
N GLY A 50 11.21 8.63 -5.16
CA GLY A 50 11.46 9.24 -6.45
C GLY A 50 10.39 10.25 -6.83
N ASP A 51 10.68 10.98 -7.89
CA ASP A 51 9.83 11.98 -8.52
C ASP A 51 10.11 12.01 -10.04
N GLU A 52 9.46 12.91 -10.77
CA GLU A 52 9.70 13.13 -12.21
C GLU A 52 9.54 11.85 -13.07
N PRO A 53 8.36 11.21 -13.11
CA PRO A 53 8.12 10.07 -13.98
C PRO A 53 8.19 10.47 -15.45
N PHE A 54 8.70 9.59 -16.32
CA PHE A 54 8.71 9.81 -17.75
C PHE A 54 7.41 9.39 -18.45
N LEU A 55 6.57 8.62 -17.75
CA LEU A 55 5.29 8.11 -18.25
C LEU A 55 4.30 8.04 -17.08
N VAL A 56 3.06 8.49 -17.31
CA VAL A 56 1.95 8.30 -16.37
C VAL A 56 0.80 7.62 -17.10
N ILE A 57 0.21 6.62 -16.45
CA ILE A 57 -0.92 5.84 -16.96
C ILE A 57 -2.02 5.92 -15.93
N SER A 58 -3.18 6.46 -16.29
CA SER A 58 -4.36 6.47 -15.41
C SER A 58 -5.58 5.94 -16.14
N SER A 59 -6.46 5.26 -15.43
CA SER A 59 -7.71 4.73 -16.01
C SER A 59 -8.94 5.26 -15.28
N ARG A 60 -9.99 5.51 -16.06
CA ARG A 60 -11.32 5.81 -15.55
C ARG A 60 -12.34 5.02 -16.39
N GLY A 61 -12.82 3.93 -15.81
CA GLY A 61 -13.51 2.90 -16.59
C GLY A 61 -12.57 2.36 -17.68
N SER A 62 -13.10 2.21 -18.89
CA SER A 62 -12.31 1.79 -20.04
C SER A 62 -11.47 2.89 -20.69
N GLU A 63 -11.62 4.15 -20.27
CA GLU A 63 -10.80 5.26 -20.74
C GLU A 63 -9.47 5.26 -20.02
N ILE A 64 -8.38 5.21 -20.79
CA ILE A 64 -7.01 5.19 -20.27
C ILE A 64 -6.28 6.40 -20.81
N THR A 65 -5.86 7.26 -19.91
CA THR A 65 -5.02 8.43 -20.21
C THR A 65 -3.54 8.06 -20.04
N VAL A 66 -2.75 8.35 -21.06
CA VAL A 66 -1.31 8.13 -21.08
C VAL A 66 -0.62 9.49 -21.26
N ILE A 67 0.28 9.85 -20.34
CA ILE A 67 1.01 11.12 -20.35
C ILE A 67 2.50 10.83 -20.51
N ARG A 68 3.13 11.43 -21.54
CA ARG A 68 4.57 11.40 -21.78
C ARG A 68 5.10 12.84 -21.89
N GLY A 69 5.74 13.31 -20.82
CA GLY A 69 6.13 14.71 -20.73
C GLY A 69 4.93 15.65 -20.84
N LYS A 70 4.81 16.38 -21.97
CA LYS A 70 3.67 17.29 -22.23
C LYS A 70 2.58 16.66 -23.11
N GLU A 71 2.83 15.50 -23.69
CA GLU A 71 1.89 14.81 -24.57
C GLU A 71 0.91 14.00 -23.75
N ARG A 72 -0.38 14.13 -24.06
CA ARG A 72 -1.48 13.38 -23.47
C ARG A 72 -2.22 12.65 -24.57
N GLU A 73 -2.31 11.34 -24.43
CA GLU A 73 -3.05 10.44 -25.31
C GLU A 73 -4.15 9.77 -24.52
N VAL A 74 -5.30 9.55 -25.14
CA VAL A 74 -6.41 8.78 -24.58
C VAL A 74 -6.66 7.57 -25.45
N GLN A 75 -6.73 6.40 -24.83
CA GLN A 75 -7.07 5.14 -25.48
C GLN A 75 -8.12 4.39 -24.66
N TYR A 76 -8.78 3.41 -25.29
CA TYR A 76 -9.85 2.65 -24.66
C TYR A 76 -9.51 1.18 -24.61
N GLY A 77 -9.83 0.52 -23.48
CA GLY A 77 -9.60 -0.90 -23.32
C GLY A 77 -9.67 -1.38 -21.87
N ASN A 78 -9.20 -2.59 -21.63
CA ASN A 78 -9.03 -3.11 -20.27
C ASN A 78 -7.78 -2.46 -19.65
N PRO A 79 -7.90 -1.78 -18.48
CA PRO A 79 -6.77 -1.10 -17.83
C PRO A 79 -5.58 -2.02 -17.56
N PHE A 80 -5.81 -3.23 -17.08
CA PHE A 80 -4.75 -4.20 -16.82
C PHE A 80 -3.95 -4.51 -18.09
N ASP A 81 -4.63 -4.86 -19.18
CA ASP A 81 -3.97 -5.23 -20.44
C ASP A 81 -3.20 -4.05 -21.03
N THR A 82 -3.75 -2.85 -20.92
CA THR A 82 -3.10 -1.63 -21.43
C THR A 82 -1.85 -1.28 -20.61
N ILE A 83 -1.93 -1.36 -19.27
CA ILE A 83 -0.77 -1.17 -18.39
C ILE A 83 0.33 -2.16 -18.76
N GLY A 84 0.00 -3.46 -18.90
CA GLY A 84 0.97 -4.48 -19.31
C GLY A 84 1.67 -4.16 -20.62
N LYS A 85 0.91 -3.79 -21.65
CA LYS A 85 1.45 -3.40 -22.97
C LYS A 85 2.35 -2.16 -22.92
N LEU A 86 2.01 -1.18 -22.09
CA LEU A 86 2.77 0.05 -21.95
C LEU A 86 4.08 -0.14 -21.17
N LEU A 87 4.14 -1.10 -20.25
CA LEU A 87 5.34 -1.41 -19.47
C LEU A 87 6.28 -2.40 -20.18
N GLU A 88 5.77 -3.28 -21.03
CA GLU A 88 6.54 -4.33 -21.70
C GLU A 88 7.81 -3.83 -22.43
N PRO A 89 7.81 -2.68 -23.15
CA PRO A 89 9.00 -2.19 -23.84
C PRO A 89 10.18 -1.88 -22.92
N TYR A 90 9.92 -1.54 -21.65
CA TYR A 90 10.91 -1.08 -20.67
C TYR A 90 11.55 -2.20 -19.84
N ARG A 91 11.32 -3.45 -20.20
CA ARG A 91 11.86 -4.60 -19.50
C ARG A 91 13.38 -4.60 -19.46
N LEU A 92 13.95 -4.79 -18.28
CA LEU A 92 15.37 -5.02 -18.04
C LEU A 92 15.74 -6.49 -18.20
N ASP A 93 16.99 -6.77 -18.52
CA ASP A 93 17.54 -8.11 -18.41
C ASP A 93 17.81 -8.46 -16.93
N HIS A 94 17.73 -9.74 -16.61
CA HIS A 94 18.01 -10.19 -15.25
C HIS A 94 19.47 -9.92 -14.87
N CYS A 95 19.69 -9.20 -13.77
CA CYS A 95 20.99 -8.96 -13.18
C CYS A 95 20.93 -9.07 -11.66
N PRO A 96 21.98 -9.55 -11.01
CA PRO A 96 22.11 -9.40 -9.57
C PRO A 96 22.08 -7.91 -9.20
N ALA A 97 21.25 -7.55 -8.23
CA ALA A 97 21.12 -6.17 -7.78
C ALA A 97 21.02 -6.11 -6.25
N PRO A 98 21.50 -5.04 -5.61
CA PRO A 98 21.48 -4.90 -4.15
C PRO A 98 20.07 -4.67 -3.61
N VAL A 99 19.13 -4.22 -4.45
CA VAL A 99 17.76 -3.90 -4.08
C VAL A 99 16.78 -4.50 -5.10
N PRO A 100 15.53 -4.83 -4.71
CA PRO A 100 14.57 -5.48 -5.59
C PRO A 100 13.92 -4.56 -6.62
N PHE A 101 13.80 -3.26 -6.34
CA PHE A 101 13.17 -2.30 -7.23
C PHE A 101 14.22 -1.49 -8.02
N LEU A 102 14.31 -1.73 -9.32
CA LEU A 102 15.30 -1.15 -10.22
C LEU A 102 14.73 -0.07 -11.15
N GLY A 103 13.69 0.63 -10.71
CA GLY A 103 12.87 1.49 -11.55
C GLY A 103 11.67 0.72 -12.12
N GLY A 104 10.64 1.44 -12.53
CA GLY A 104 9.38 0.84 -12.96
C GLY A 104 8.18 1.73 -12.63
N ALA A 105 7.01 1.12 -12.62
CA ALA A 105 5.77 1.77 -12.28
C ALA A 105 5.54 1.75 -10.77
N VAL A 106 5.20 2.89 -10.19
CA VAL A 106 4.71 3.04 -8.81
C VAL A 106 3.35 3.71 -8.86
N GLY A 107 2.40 3.21 -8.05
CA GLY A 107 1.08 3.80 -7.99
C GLY A 107 0.08 2.92 -7.28
N TYR A 108 -1.18 3.06 -7.68
CA TYR A 108 -2.27 2.32 -7.07
C TYR A 108 -3.21 1.65 -8.08
N PHE A 109 -3.81 0.57 -7.63
CA PHE A 109 -4.93 -0.13 -8.25
C PHE A 109 -6.12 -0.02 -7.29
N SER A 110 -7.17 0.69 -7.68
CA SER A 110 -8.41 0.84 -6.91
C SER A 110 -9.15 -0.49 -6.81
N TYR A 111 -9.88 -0.71 -5.71
CA TYR A 111 -10.80 -1.84 -5.58
C TYR A 111 -11.76 -1.95 -6.77
N ASP A 112 -12.24 -0.81 -7.28
CA ASP A 112 -13.24 -0.76 -8.36
C ASP A 112 -12.73 -1.35 -9.70
N LEU A 113 -11.43 -1.62 -9.86
CA LEU A 113 -10.91 -2.43 -10.96
C LEU A 113 -11.45 -3.87 -10.97
N CYS A 114 -12.08 -4.33 -9.89
CA CYS A 114 -12.78 -5.61 -9.84
C CYS A 114 -13.84 -5.77 -10.94
N HIS A 115 -14.43 -4.68 -11.43
CA HIS A 115 -15.37 -4.68 -12.58
C HIS A 115 -14.71 -5.10 -13.91
N PHE A 116 -13.37 -5.12 -13.97
CA PHE A 116 -12.63 -5.64 -15.13
C PHE A 116 -12.19 -7.09 -14.99
N THR A 117 -12.34 -7.66 -13.80
CA THR A 117 -12.02 -9.08 -13.52
C THR A 117 -13.27 -9.94 -13.37
N GLU A 118 -14.38 -9.35 -12.88
CA GLU A 118 -15.63 -10.05 -12.61
C GLU A 118 -16.84 -9.20 -13.06
N HIS A 119 -17.95 -9.86 -13.37
CA HIS A 119 -19.23 -9.18 -13.65
C HIS A 119 -19.95 -8.88 -12.35
N LEU A 120 -19.88 -7.63 -11.92
CA LEU A 120 -20.45 -7.15 -10.66
C LEU A 120 -21.51 -6.08 -10.88
N PRO A 121 -22.51 -5.93 -10.00
CA PRO A 121 -23.34 -4.75 -9.92
C PRO A 121 -22.49 -3.49 -9.74
N SER A 122 -23.06 -2.32 -9.98
CA SER A 122 -22.41 -1.04 -9.75
C SER A 122 -23.47 -0.05 -9.23
N THR A 123 -23.91 -0.29 -8.00
CA THR A 123 -24.99 0.47 -7.35
C THR A 123 -24.46 1.52 -6.38
N ALA A 124 -23.28 1.29 -5.82
CA ALA A 124 -22.62 2.21 -4.92
C ALA A 124 -22.19 3.51 -5.62
N ILE A 125 -22.37 4.66 -4.93
CA ILE A 125 -22.12 5.99 -5.49
C ILE A 125 -20.61 6.26 -5.60
N ASP A 126 -20.14 6.63 -6.79
CA ASP A 126 -18.79 7.14 -7.00
C ASP A 126 -18.74 8.66 -6.71
N ASP A 127 -18.62 9.02 -5.44
CA ASP A 127 -18.58 10.41 -4.99
C ASP A 127 -17.16 11.03 -5.01
N LEU A 128 -16.12 10.23 -4.86
CA LEU A 128 -14.72 10.71 -4.93
C LEU A 128 -14.25 10.91 -6.37
N ARG A 129 -14.82 10.19 -7.32
CA ARG A 129 -14.48 10.29 -8.75
C ARG A 129 -12.99 10.22 -9.01
N LEU A 130 -12.30 9.29 -8.35
CA LEU A 130 -10.87 9.04 -8.58
C LEU A 130 -10.67 8.08 -9.76
N PRO A 131 -9.52 8.11 -10.43
CA PRO A 131 -9.13 7.05 -11.35
C PRO A 131 -9.13 5.68 -10.66
N GLU A 132 -9.55 4.64 -11.36
CA GLU A 132 -9.45 3.27 -10.83
C GLU A 132 -8.00 2.76 -10.81
N SER A 133 -7.13 3.31 -11.64
CA SER A 133 -5.69 3.12 -11.49
C SER A 133 -4.93 4.38 -11.85
N CYS A 134 -3.82 4.62 -11.17
CA CYS A 134 -2.85 5.64 -11.56
C CYS A 134 -1.44 5.11 -11.24
N LEU A 135 -0.64 4.97 -12.29
CA LEU A 135 0.73 4.48 -12.23
C LEU A 135 1.65 5.51 -12.86
N ALA A 136 2.66 5.93 -12.14
CA ALA A 136 3.74 6.78 -12.63
C ALA A 136 5.01 5.94 -12.80
N VAL A 137 5.74 6.10 -13.91
CA VAL A 137 6.83 5.21 -14.31
C VAL A 137 8.16 5.98 -14.25
N TYR A 138 9.06 5.46 -13.42
CA TYR A 138 10.30 6.15 -13.04
C TYR A 138 11.53 5.46 -13.61
N ASP A 139 12.39 6.24 -14.24
CA ASP A 139 13.70 5.79 -14.73
C ASP A 139 14.80 5.91 -13.67
N THR A 140 14.53 6.64 -12.60
CA THR A 140 15.48 6.89 -11.51
C THR A 140 14.78 6.72 -10.17
N VAL A 141 15.43 5.99 -9.27
CA VAL A 141 14.95 5.68 -7.92
C VAL A 141 16.10 5.81 -6.93
N LEU A 142 15.83 6.41 -5.78
CA LEU A 142 16.69 6.34 -4.61
C LEU A 142 16.17 5.25 -3.68
N ALA A 143 17.04 4.29 -3.36
CA ALA A 143 16.72 3.13 -2.54
C ALA A 143 17.56 3.09 -1.27
N PHE A 144 16.94 2.70 -0.16
CA PHE A 144 17.60 2.47 1.13
C PHE A 144 17.48 1.01 1.53
N ASP A 145 18.59 0.39 1.88
CA ASP A 145 18.65 -0.91 2.54
C ASP A 145 18.87 -0.68 4.04
N HIS A 146 17.82 -0.80 4.83
CA HIS A 146 17.85 -0.56 6.27
C HIS A 146 18.64 -1.62 7.03
N LEU A 147 18.74 -2.83 6.50
CA LEU A 147 19.52 -3.92 7.12
C LEU A 147 21.02 -3.68 6.96
N GLU A 148 21.45 -3.37 5.73
CA GLU A 148 22.87 -3.10 5.42
C GLU A 148 23.26 -1.64 5.69
N LYS A 149 22.30 -0.77 6.02
CA LYS A 149 22.48 0.69 6.22
C LYS A 149 23.15 1.37 5.02
N LYS A 150 22.69 1.05 3.83
CA LYS A 150 23.21 1.54 2.56
C LYS A 150 22.13 2.27 1.78
N ALA A 151 22.55 3.23 0.96
CA ALA A 151 21.69 3.91 0.00
C ALA A 151 22.24 3.74 -1.42
N PHE A 152 21.34 3.64 -2.40
CA PHE A 152 21.68 3.40 -3.80
C PHE A 152 20.87 4.33 -4.69
N ILE A 153 21.52 4.90 -5.70
CA ILE A 153 20.83 5.51 -6.84
C ILE A 153 20.76 4.47 -7.95
N ILE A 154 19.55 4.25 -8.47
CA ILE A 154 19.31 3.36 -9.60
C ILE A 154 18.84 4.23 -10.77
N ALA A 155 19.50 4.16 -11.93
CA ALA A 155 19.11 4.88 -13.12
C ALA A 155 19.11 3.94 -14.33
N THR A 156 17.94 3.79 -14.98
CA THR A 156 17.75 2.89 -16.12
C THR A 156 17.99 3.56 -17.46
N GLY A 157 17.75 4.87 -17.51
CA GLY A 157 17.87 5.68 -18.73
C GLY A 157 16.68 5.56 -19.69
N PHE A 158 15.59 4.90 -19.28
CA PHE A 158 14.34 4.94 -20.05
C PHE A 158 13.74 6.37 -20.05
N PRO A 159 12.96 6.76 -21.05
CA PRO A 159 12.40 5.95 -22.14
C PRO A 159 13.32 5.75 -23.35
N GLU A 160 14.61 6.11 -23.29
CA GLU A 160 15.51 5.89 -24.42
C GLU A 160 15.67 4.39 -24.70
N MET A 161 15.49 4.02 -25.97
CA MET A 161 15.52 2.62 -26.38
C MET A 161 16.83 2.23 -27.07
N GLU A 162 17.53 3.20 -27.65
CA GLU A 162 18.87 3.02 -28.19
C GLU A 162 19.89 2.98 -27.03
N GLU A 163 20.73 1.94 -26.99
CA GLU A 163 21.61 1.66 -25.86
C GLU A 163 22.56 2.83 -25.52
N ALA A 164 23.13 3.48 -26.53
CA ALA A 164 24.04 4.61 -26.30
C ALA A 164 23.32 5.83 -25.68
N LEU A 165 22.11 6.13 -26.15
CA LEU A 165 21.27 7.21 -25.64
C LEU A 165 20.75 6.87 -24.24
N ARG A 166 20.33 5.63 -24.04
CA ARG A 166 19.86 5.12 -22.76
C ARG A 166 20.94 5.23 -21.65
N LEU A 167 22.15 4.78 -21.94
CA LEU A 167 23.28 4.90 -21.01
C LEU A 167 23.69 6.35 -20.76
N LYS A 168 23.64 7.19 -21.79
CA LYS A 168 23.89 8.64 -21.63
C LYS A 168 22.87 9.27 -20.70
N ARG A 169 21.57 8.96 -20.89
CA ARG A 169 20.50 9.44 -20.02
C ARG A 169 20.65 8.88 -18.59
N ALA A 170 20.94 7.59 -18.43
CA ALA A 170 21.13 6.98 -17.14
C ALA A 170 22.26 7.67 -16.35
N ARG A 171 23.41 7.94 -16.98
CA ARG A 171 24.51 8.69 -16.35
C ARG A 171 24.10 10.10 -15.95
N MET A 172 23.41 10.82 -16.84
CA MET A 172 22.92 12.16 -16.55
C MET A 172 21.99 12.17 -15.34
N ARG A 173 21.01 11.27 -15.27
CA ARG A 173 20.07 11.15 -14.15
C ARG A 173 20.78 10.78 -12.85
N LEU A 174 21.75 9.88 -12.91
CA LEU A 174 22.55 9.48 -11.76
C LEU A 174 23.33 10.67 -11.19
N GLU A 175 24.06 11.42 -12.03
CA GLU A 175 24.81 12.61 -11.60
C GLU A 175 23.88 13.70 -11.05
N GLN A 176 22.75 13.97 -11.70
CA GLN A 176 21.75 14.93 -11.19
C GLN A 176 21.26 14.55 -9.78
N THR A 177 21.01 13.27 -9.52
CA THR A 177 20.56 12.81 -8.21
C THR A 177 21.68 12.91 -7.18
N LYS A 178 22.92 12.63 -7.56
CA LYS A 178 24.10 12.83 -6.67
C LYS A 178 24.30 14.29 -6.31
N ASP A 179 24.23 15.18 -7.30
CA ASP A 179 24.35 16.63 -7.08
C ASP A 179 23.26 17.14 -6.13
N TRP A 180 22.01 16.67 -6.34
CA TRP A 180 20.91 16.97 -5.43
C TRP A 180 21.15 16.48 -4.00
N LEU A 181 21.59 15.22 -3.82
CA LEU A 181 21.91 14.66 -2.50
C LEU A 181 23.03 15.46 -1.82
N HIS A 182 24.06 15.85 -2.58
CA HIS A 182 25.19 16.61 -2.05
C HIS A 182 24.75 18.01 -1.61
N ALA A 183 24.04 18.74 -2.46
CA ALA A 183 23.54 20.07 -2.15
C ALA A 183 22.63 20.08 -0.90
N THR A 184 21.77 19.05 -0.79
CA THR A 184 20.84 18.89 0.33
C THR A 184 21.58 18.60 1.64
N SER A 185 22.59 17.71 1.63
CA SER A 185 23.38 17.37 2.81
C SER A 185 24.15 18.58 3.33
N VAL A 186 24.70 19.43 2.45
CA VAL A 186 25.41 20.66 2.83
C VAL A 186 24.46 21.68 3.47
N THR A 187 23.26 21.86 2.88
CA THR A 187 22.27 22.80 3.39
C THR A 187 21.75 22.37 4.76
N HIS A 188 21.48 21.09 4.97
CA HIS A 188 21.00 20.55 6.25
C HIS A 188 22.06 20.63 7.36
N ALA A 189 23.32 20.38 7.04
CA ALA A 189 24.43 20.51 8.00
C ALA A 189 24.65 21.96 8.50
N THR A 190 24.25 22.96 7.70
CA THR A 190 24.36 24.38 8.06
C THR A 190 23.19 24.87 8.94
N TYR A 191 22.06 24.14 8.95
CA TYR A 191 20.84 24.55 9.67
C TYR A 191 20.59 23.85 11.01
N LEU A 192 21.32 22.79 11.37
CA LEU A 192 21.13 22.06 12.62
C LEU A 192 22.41 21.94 13.46
N PRO A 193 22.67 22.85 14.43
CA PRO A 193 23.54 22.53 15.54
C PRO A 193 22.76 21.67 16.54
N GLY A 194 23.00 20.37 16.54
CA GLY A 194 22.63 19.45 17.65
C GLY A 194 21.21 18.93 17.64
N SER A 195 20.83 18.16 16.63
CA SER A 195 19.68 17.24 16.74
C SER A 195 20.13 15.93 17.34
N GLY A 196 20.04 15.82 18.65
CA GLY A 196 19.96 14.51 19.30
C GLY A 196 18.71 13.79 18.80
N GLU A 197 18.82 12.50 18.57
CA GLU A 197 17.67 11.62 18.31
C GLU A 197 16.60 11.90 19.38
N LEU A 198 15.49 12.50 18.98
CA LEU A 198 14.30 12.55 19.82
C LEU A 198 13.80 11.11 19.94
N GLY A 199 14.06 10.49 21.06
CA GLY A 199 13.58 9.15 21.36
C GLY A 199 12.07 9.11 21.30
N ASP A 200 11.51 8.02 20.76
CA ASP A 200 10.07 7.75 20.62
C ASP A 200 9.26 7.96 21.94
N SER A 201 9.92 8.03 23.08
CA SER A 201 9.31 8.22 24.40
C SER A 201 8.87 9.66 24.72
N GLU A 202 9.32 10.68 23.98
CA GLU A 202 8.93 12.08 24.24
C GLU A 202 7.67 12.51 23.48
N LEU A 203 7.21 11.74 22.50
CA LEU A 203 5.98 12.01 21.74
C LEU A 203 4.69 11.76 22.54
N GLU A 204 4.74 11.02 23.63
CA GLU A 204 3.53 10.65 24.39
C GLU A 204 3.05 11.64 25.45
N SER A 205 3.85 12.62 25.85
CA SER A 205 3.56 13.32 27.10
C SER A 205 3.03 14.76 27.06
N GLN A 206 2.93 15.43 25.89
CA GLN A 206 2.58 16.88 25.87
C GLN A 206 1.80 17.40 24.66
N HIS A 207 1.02 16.59 23.93
CA HIS A 207 0.26 17.15 22.81
C HIS A 207 -1.22 17.37 23.17
N GLU A 208 -1.65 18.63 23.16
CA GLU A 208 -3.07 18.98 23.14
C GLU A 208 -3.71 18.36 21.88
N THR A 209 -4.68 17.48 22.07
CA THR A 209 -5.46 16.91 20.97
C THR A 209 -6.40 17.96 20.42
N GLN A 210 -6.37 18.20 19.10
CA GLN A 210 -7.36 19.04 18.45
C GLN A 210 -8.68 18.27 18.30
N GLU A 211 -9.78 18.92 18.60
CA GLU A 211 -11.11 18.40 18.30
C GLU A 211 -11.32 18.38 16.79
N ILE A 212 -11.64 17.22 16.25
CA ILE A 212 -11.94 17.02 14.83
C ILE A 212 -13.37 16.54 14.67
N THR A 213 -14.04 17.03 13.63
CA THR A 213 -15.37 16.54 13.26
C THR A 213 -15.22 15.47 12.19
N LEU A 214 -15.64 14.27 12.51
CA LEU A 214 -15.70 13.13 11.56
C LEU A 214 -17.11 12.99 11.00
N LYS A 215 -17.20 12.81 9.69
CA LYS A 215 -18.45 12.46 9.00
C LYS A 215 -18.34 11.07 8.44
N SER A 216 -19.22 10.16 8.82
CA SER A 216 -19.32 8.82 8.23
C SER A 216 -20.28 8.82 7.04
N ASN A 217 -20.06 7.90 6.09
CA ASN A 217 -21.01 7.60 5.01
C ASN A 217 -22.18 6.67 5.48
N PHE A 218 -22.13 6.22 6.74
CA PHE A 218 -23.20 5.51 7.43
C PHE A 218 -23.62 6.25 8.70
N THR A 219 -24.88 6.18 9.07
CA THR A 219 -25.25 6.33 10.48
C THR A 219 -24.97 5.03 11.23
N PRO A 220 -24.81 5.07 12.57
CA PRO A 220 -24.65 3.84 13.36
C PRO A 220 -25.74 2.81 13.08
N GLU A 221 -27.00 3.24 13.05
CA GLU A 221 -28.16 2.38 12.82
C GLU A 221 -28.16 1.76 11.42
N GLU A 222 -27.70 2.48 10.39
CA GLU A 222 -27.56 1.95 9.02
C GLU A 222 -26.48 0.88 8.98
N TYR A 223 -25.33 1.12 9.63
CA TYR A 223 -24.26 0.12 9.69
C TYR A 223 -24.71 -1.16 10.39
N LEU A 224 -25.38 -1.03 11.55
CA LEU A 224 -25.94 -2.17 12.28
C LEU A 224 -26.94 -2.97 11.44
N ARG A 225 -27.81 -2.28 10.67
CA ARG A 225 -28.73 -2.94 9.73
C ARG A 225 -27.98 -3.70 8.65
N SER A 226 -26.93 -3.10 8.08
CA SER A 226 -26.12 -3.74 7.05
C SER A 226 -25.38 -4.99 7.59
N VAL A 227 -24.85 -4.95 8.83
CA VAL A 227 -24.28 -6.12 9.47
C VAL A 227 -25.30 -7.25 9.61
N ASN A 228 -26.53 -6.94 10.11
CA ASN A 228 -27.60 -7.93 10.23
C ASN A 228 -28.02 -8.48 8.84
N ARG A 229 -28.03 -7.64 7.81
CA ARG A 229 -28.34 -8.09 6.45
C ARG A 229 -27.27 -9.07 5.91
N VAL A 230 -26.00 -8.82 6.18
CA VAL A 230 -24.93 -9.79 5.86
C VAL A 230 -25.16 -11.12 6.58
N ARG A 231 -25.54 -11.10 7.88
CA ARG A 231 -25.83 -12.32 8.63
C ARG A 231 -27.03 -13.11 8.04
N GLU A 232 -28.03 -12.40 7.50
CA GLU A 232 -29.14 -13.05 6.77
C GLU A 232 -28.63 -13.77 5.50
N TYR A 233 -27.75 -13.15 4.72
CA TYR A 233 -27.10 -13.79 3.55
C TYR A 233 -26.28 -15.01 3.95
N ILE A 234 -25.56 -14.94 5.09
CA ILE A 234 -24.81 -16.09 5.61
C ILE A 234 -25.75 -17.21 6.04
N ALA A 235 -26.83 -16.88 6.75
CA ALA A 235 -27.86 -17.85 7.18
C ALA A 235 -28.58 -18.51 5.98
N ALA A 236 -28.76 -17.79 4.89
CA ALA A 236 -29.32 -18.29 3.63
C ALA A 236 -28.34 -19.20 2.85
N GLY A 237 -27.05 -19.21 3.22
CA GLY A 237 -26.01 -19.99 2.54
C GLY A 237 -25.40 -19.32 1.33
N ASP A 238 -25.61 -18.01 1.16
CA ASP A 238 -25.04 -17.25 0.03
C ASP A 238 -23.53 -17.05 0.18
N VAL A 239 -23.07 -16.76 1.41
CA VAL A 239 -21.66 -16.49 1.74
C VAL A 239 -21.30 -17.06 3.10
N PHE A 240 -20.01 -17.23 3.38
CA PHE A 240 -19.50 -17.57 4.71
C PHE A 240 -19.07 -16.33 5.49
N GLN A 241 -18.57 -15.32 4.76
CA GLN A 241 -18.08 -14.06 5.32
C GLN A 241 -18.20 -12.95 4.29
N VAL A 242 -18.49 -11.73 4.76
CA VAL A 242 -18.38 -10.47 3.97
C VAL A 242 -17.60 -9.46 4.79
N ASN A 243 -16.62 -8.80 4.18
CA ASN A 243 -15.91 -7.69 4.79
C ASN A 243 -16.70 -6.39 4.55
N LEU A 244 -17.45 -5.92 5.53
CA LEU A 244 -18.26 -4.70 5.46
C LEU A 244 -17.47 -3.52 6.01
N SER A 245 -17.54 -2.35 5.35
CA SER A 245 -16.77 -1.17 5.75
C SER A 245 -17.58 0.11 5.76
N GLN A 246 -17.11 1.10 6.55
CA GLN A 246 -17.62 2.47 6.55
C GLN A 246 -16.48 3.47 6.29
N ARG A 247 -16.79 4.59 5.64
CA ARG A 247 -15.83 5.62 5.29
C ARG A 247 -16.07 6.89 6.11
N PHE A 248 -14.97 7.41 6.67
CA PHE A 248 -14.95 8.69 7.38
C PHE A 248 -14.29 9.77 6.54
N ALA A 249 -14.74 11.01 6.76
CA ALA A 249 -14.17 12.22 6.18
C ALA A 249 -13.95 13.27 7.27
N ALA A 250 -12.83 13.99 7.18
CA ALA A 250 -12.52 15.14 8.02
C ALA A 250 -11.87 16.24 7.19
N ASP A 251 -12.03 17.49 7.59
CA ASP A 251 -11.27 18.59 7.01
C ASP A 251 -9.80 18.48 7.44
N LEU A 252 -8.89 18.56 6.48
CA LEU A 252 -7.45 18.46 6.73
C LEU A 252 -6.84 19.86 6.87
N LYS A 253 -6.30 20.18 8.04
CA LYS A 253 -5.72 21.49 8.37
C LYS A 253 -4.18 21.53 8.30
N ILE A 254 -3.56 20.41 7.96
CA ILE A 254 -2.10 20.22 7.86
C ILE A 254 -1.74 19.74 6.47
N SER A 255 -0.46 19.81 6.11
CA SER A 255 -0.01 19.25 4.83
C SER A 255 -0.15 17.72 4.82
N PRO A 256 -0.36 17.10 3.64
CA PRO A 256 -0.36 15.65 3.51
C PRO A 256 0.93 15.00 4.01
N HIS A 257 2.08 15.65 3.80
CA HIS A 257 3.37 15.17 4.29
C HIS A 257 3.43 15.18 5.83
N GLU A 258 2.91 16.24 6.49
CA GLU A 258 2.83 16.26 7.95
C GLU A 258 1.90 15.16 8.48
N LEU A 259 0.76 14.89 7.81
CA LEU A 259 -0.11 13.77 8.15
C LEU A 259 0.62 12.43 8.00
N CYS A 260 1.42 12.26 6.96
CA CYS A 260 2.25 11.07 6.75
C CYS A 260 3.24 10.86 7.91
N ARG A 261 3.95 11.92 8.29
CA ARG A 261 4.91 11.89 9.40
C ARG A 261 4.23 11.48 10.72
N ARG A 262 3.05 12.03 11.00
CA ARG A 262 2.25 11.70 12.19
C ARG A 262 1.75 10.25 12.16
N LEU A 263 1.20 9.83 11.01
CA LEU A 263 0.71 8.46 10.85
C LEU A 263 1.83 7.44 11.03
N ARG A 264 3.02 7.73 10.46
CA ARG A 264 4.21 6.90 10.62
C ARG A 264 4.64 6.76 12.09
N ALA A 265 4.54 7.83 12.88
CA ALA A 265 4.87 7.82 14.31
C ALA A 265 3.86 7.00 15.14
N VAL A 266 2.55 7.14 14.87
CA VAL A 266 1.51 6.44 15.65
C VAL A 266 1.21 5.03 15.17
N ASN A 267 1.52 4.72 13.92
CA ASN A 267 1.24 3.41 13.30
C ASN A 267 2.33 3.02 12.30
N PRO A 268 3.57 2.78 12.75
CA PRO A 268 4.62 2.29 11.87
C PRO A 268 4.20 0.97 11.23
N SER A 269 4.47 0.82 9.94
CA SER A 269 3.99 -0.35 9.15
C SER A 269 5.02 -0.77 8.12
N PRO A 270 5.10 -2.07 7.78
CA PRO A 270 6.12 -2.59 6.86
C PRO A 270 5.83 -2.27 5.38
N PHE A 271 4.59 -1.90 5.05
CA PHE A 271 4.15 -1.59 3.67
C PHE A 271 3.50 -0.22 3.61
N ALA A 272 4.11 0.76 4.28
CA ALA A 272 3.68 2.14 4.23
C ALA A 272 3.96 2.77 2.86
N GLY A 273 3.18 3.78 2.49
CA GLY A 273 3.36 4.47 1.22
C GLY A 273 2.80 5.89 1.23
N TYR A 274 3.45 6.73 0.46
CA TYR A 274 2.97 8.07 0.14
C TYR A 274 3.03 8.27 -1.37
N LEU A 275 1.91 8.67 -1.95
CA LEU A 275 1.80 8.99 -3.38
C LEU A 275 1.20 10.38 -3.52
N ASN A 276 1.92 11.32 -4.13
CA ASN A 276 1.43 12.67 -4.39
C ASN A 276 0.97 12.81 -5.85
N PHE A 277 -0.22 12.31 -6.13
CA PHE A 277 -0.79 12.39 -7.48
C PHE A 277 -1.73 13.59 -7.62
N PRO A 278 -1.86 14.20 -8.81
CA PRO A 278 -2.65 15.44 -9.00
C PRO A 278 -4.11 15.35 -8.54
N GLU A 279 -4.72 14.18 -8.63
CA GLU A 279 -6.13 13.98 -8.29
C GLU A 279 -6.33 13.54 -6.83
N VAL A 280 -5.31 12.99 -6.19
CA VAL A 280 -5.34 12.49 -4.81
C VAL A 280 -3.94 12.33 -4.25
N THR A 281 -3.73 12.77 -3.02
CA THR A 281 -2.56 12.35 -2.26
C THR A 281 -2.95 11.17 -1.36
N ILE A 282 -2.16 10.10 -1.38
CA ILE A 282 -2.42 8.89 -0.62
C ILE A 282 -1.36 8.75 0.46
N VAL A 283 -1.80 8.58 1.71
CA VAL A 283 -0.95 8.36 2.88
C VAL A 283 -1.34 7.04 3.51
N SER A 284 -0.51 6.03 3.34
CA SER A 284 -0.80 4.64 3.74
C SER A 284 0.15 4.15 4.83
N ALA A 285 -0.41 3.48 5.83
CA ALA A 285 0.31 2.70 6.83
C ALA A 285 -0.20 1.25 6.84
N SER A 286 -0.19 0.62 5.68
CA SER A 286 -0.70 -0.74 5.51
C SER A 286 0.20 -1.78 6.18
N PRO A 287 -0.36 -2.67 7.03
CA PRO A 287 0.39 -3.78 7.61
C PRO A 287 0.40 -5.04 6.73
N GLU A 288 -0.36 -5.07 5.62
CA GLU A 288 -0.65 -6.29 4.88
C GLU A 288 -0.07 -6.26 3.48
N ARG A 289 0.75 -7.27 3.15
CA ARG A 289 1.20 -7.52 1.77
C ARG A 289 0.12 -8.25 0.99
N PHE A 290 -0.24 -7.70 -0.16
CA PHE A 290 -1.12 -8.40 -1.09
C PHE A 290 -0.33 -9.41 -1.91
N LEU A 291 0.57 -8.95 -2.77
CA LEU A 291 1.37 -9.80 -3.64
C LEU A 291 2.81 -9.29 -3.71
N LYS A 292 3.74 -10.21 -3.59
CA LYS A 292 5.15 -10.01 -3.94
C LYS A 292 5.56 -11.01 -5.00
N VAL A 293 6.24 -10.51 -6.02
CA VAL A 293 6.88 -11.35 -7.04
C VAL A 293 8.37 -11.07 -7.02
N GLN A 294 9.15 -12.12 -6.94
CA GLN A 294 10.60 -12.05 -7.08
C GLN A 294 11.03 -13.15 -8.06
N SER A 295 11.41 -12.75 -9.25
CA SER A 295 11.59 -13.63 -10.41
C SER A 295 10.29 -14.38 -10.73
N ASP A 296 10.20 -15.69 -10.47
CA ASP A 296 9.00 -16.52 -10.67
C ASP A 296 8.29 -16.90 -9.34
N LEU A 297 8.86 -16.52 -8.21
CA LEU A 297 8.29 -16.79 -6.88
C LEU A 297 7.27 -15.72 -6.52
N VAL A 298 6.05 -16.16 -6.28
CA VAL A 298 4.96 -15.32 -5.76
C VAL A 298 4.78 -15.61 -4.28
N GLU A 299 4.53 -14.56 -3.50
CA GLU A 299 4.16 -14.63 -2.09
C GLU A 299 2.94 -13.73 -1.83
N THR A 300 2.00 -14.21 -1.03
CA THR A 300 0.93 -13.41 -0.41
C THR A 300 0.93 -13.65 1.09
N ARG A 301 0.58 -12.59 1.88
CA ARG A 301 0.65 -12.65 3.35
C ARG A 301 -0.61 -12.07 4.00
N PRO A 302 -1.74 -12.80 3.96
CA PRO A 302 -2.97 -12.36 4.60
C PRO A 302 -2.82 -12.27 6.12
N VAL A 303 -3.41 -11.21 6.67
CA VAL A 303 -3.49 -10.95 8.11
C VAL A 303 -4.93 -11.14 8.57
N LYS A 304 -5.16 -12.01 9.56
CA LYS A 304 -6.45 -12.17 10.25
C LYS A 304 -6.21 -12.36 11.74
N GLY A 305 -7.04 -11.69 12.53
CA GLY A 305 -6.86 -11.64 13.99
C GLY A 305 -5.86 -10.56 14.39
N THR A 306 -6.30 -9.70 15.28
CA THR A 306 -5.51 -8.59 15.83
C THR A 306 -5.84 -8.41 17.29
N ARG A 307 -4.81 -8.20 18.13
CA ARG A 307 -4.96 -7.74 19.51
C ARG A 307 -4.03 -6.57 19.77
N PRO A 308 -4.43 -5.58 20.58
CA PRO A 308 -3.52 -4.53 21.01
C PRO A 308 -2.37 -5.10 21.82
N ARG A 309 -1.30 -4.33 21.97
CA ARG A 309 -0.24 -4.63 22.95
C ARG A 309 -0.76 -4.34 24.36
N GLY A 310 -0.32 -5.13 25.32
CA GLY A 310 -0.64 -4.95 26.74
C GLY A 310 0.10 -3.76 27.35
N GLY A 311 -0.51 -3.12 28.34
CA GLY A 311 0.12 -2.03 29.10
C GLY A 311 1.26 -2.49 30.01
N ASN A 312 1.42 -3.78 30.20
CA ASN A 312 2.50 -4.43 30.94
C ASN A 312 2.75 -5.85 30.40
N PHE A 313 3.88 -6.46 30.83
CA PHE A 313 4.31 -7.76 30.34
C PHE A 313 3.26 -8.88 30.52
N ILE A 314 2.58 -8.93 31.65
CA ILE A 314 1.59 -10.00 31.95
C ILE A 314 0.37 -9.86 31.03
N GLU A 315 -0.11 -8.64 30.83
CA GLU A 315 -1.23 -8.36 29.93
C GLU A 315 -0.84 -8.62 28.48
N ASP A 316 0.38 -8.25 28.09
CA ASP A 316 0.93 -8.47 26.75
C ASP A 316 0.99 -9.97 26.43
N GLU A 317 1.54 -10.81 27.33
CA GLU A 317 1.54 -12.27 27.17
C GLU A 317 0.11 -12.84 27.10
N ARG A 318 -0.82 -12.35 27.94
CA ARG A 318 -2.22 -12.81 27.93
C ARG A 318 -2.89 -12.52 26.58
N LEU A 319 -2.70 -11.31 26.02
CA LEU A 319 -3.29 -10.91 24.73
C LEU A 319 -2.68 -11.69 23.56
N ALA A 320 -1.37 -11.95 23.59
CA ALA A 320 -0.67 -12.79 22.64
C ALA A 320 -1.19 -14.23 22.66
N ASP A 321 -1.35 -14.80 23.87
CA ASP A 321 -1.84 -16.17 24.06
C ASP A 321 -3.32 -16.28 23.65
N GLU A 322 -4.16 -15.31 24.03
CA GLU A 322 -5.56 -15.22 23.60
C GLU A 322 -5.68 -15.25 22.08
N LEU A 323 -4.90 -14.43 21.36
CA LEU A 323 -4.92 -14.39 19.92
C LEU A 323 -4.44 -15.71 19.30
N THR A 324 -3.35 -16.26 19.83
CA THR A 324 -2.75 -17.50 19.30
C THR A 324 -3.71 -18.70 19.43
N HIS A 325 -4.51 -18.74 20.51
CA HIS A 325 -5.45 -19.83 20.79
C HIS A 325 -6.89 -19.53 20.37
N SER A 326 -7.16 -18.35 19.79
CA SER A 326 -8.50 -17.98 19.31
C SER A 326 -8.94 -18.90 18.18
N ALA A 327 -9.92 -19.75 18.44
CA ALA A 327 -10.48 -20.66 17.44
C ALA A 327 -11.15 -19.89 16.30
N LYS A 328 -11.80 -18.76 16.58
CA LYS A 328 -12.42 -17.86 15.58
C LYS A 328 -11.36 -17.30 14.64
N ASP A 329 -10.33 -16.60 15.18
CA ASP A 329 -9.32 -15.94 14.38
C ASP A 329 -8.53 -16.94 13.51
N ARG A 330 -8.25 -18.13 14.05
CA ARG A 330 -7.57 -19.22 13.31
C ARG A 330 -8.44 -19.78 12.19
N ALA A 331 -9.74 -19.96 12.41
CA ALA A 331 -10.67 -20.44 11.39
C ALA A 331 -10.83 -19.42 10.26
N GLU A 332 -10.96 -18.14 10.57
CA GLU A 332 -10.99 -17.06 9.58
C GLU A 332 -9.68 -16.99 8.79
N ASN A 333 -8.52 -17.09 9.46
CA ASN A 333 -7.22 -17.10 8.80
C ASN A 333 -7.10 -18.28 7.83
N LEU A 334 -7.51 -19.48 8.23
CA LEU A 334 -7.49 -20.68 7.39
C LEU A 334 -8.38 -20.53 6.15
N MET A 335 -9.56 -19.94 6.30
CA MET A 335 -10.47 -19.68 5.17
C MET A 335 -9.85 -18.73 4.15
N ILE A 336 -9.19 -17.66 4.61
CA ILE A 336 -8.51 -16.72 3.71
C ILE A 336 -7.28 -17.37 3.06
N VAL A 337 -6.51 -18.15 3.79
CA VAL A 337 -5.40 -18.93 3.22
C VAL A 337 -5.87 -19.82 2.08
N ASP A 338 -7.02 -20.47 2.22
CA ASP A 338 -7.56 -21.33 1.15
C ASP A 338 -8.03 -20.51 -0.06
N LEU A 339 -8.58 -19.34 0.16
CA LEU A 339 -8.94 -18.39 -0.91
C LEU A 339 -7.71 -17.92 -1.68
N GLU A 340 -6.64 -17.49 -0.97
CA GLU A 340 -5.38 -17.07 -1.57
C GLU A 340 -4.67 -18.24 -2.32
N ARG A 341 -4.75 -19.46 -1.80
CA ARG A 341 -4.26 -20.66 -2.49
C ARG A 341 -5.02 -20.90 -3.80
N ASN A 342 -6.33 -20.68 -3.80
CA ASN A 342 -7.15 -20.78 -5.00
C ASN A 342 -6.73 -19.73 -6.05
N ASP A 343 -6.57 -18.48 -5.66
CA ASP A 343 -6.15 -17.39 -6.54
C ASP A 343 -4.78 -17.65 -7.16
N LEU A 344 -3.78 -18.02 -6.35
CA LEU A 344 -2.45 -18.39 -6.85
C LEU A 344 -2.49 -19.66 -7.71
N GLY A 345 -3.38 -20.61 -7.41
CA GLY A 345 -3.56 -21.85 -8.18
C GLY A 345 -3.97 -21.61 -9.63
N ARG A 346 -4.64 -20.49 -9.92
CA ARG A 346 -5.05 -20.09 -11.27
C ARG A 346 -3.87 -19.76 -12.19
N VAL A 347 -2.73 -19.32 -11.65
CA VAL A 347 -1.57 -18.79 -12.39
C VAL A 347 -0.25 -19.48 -12.08
N CYS A 348 -0.14 -20.18 -10.96
CA CYS A 348 1.07 -20.89 -10.57
C CYS A 348 1.16 -22.31 -11.18
N ARG A 349 2.36 -22.86 -11.21
CA ARG A 349 2.62 -24.26 -11.62
C ARG A 349 1.96 -25.21 -10.64
N TYR A 350 1.39 -26.29 -11.14
CA TYR A 350 0.79 -27.32 -10.30
C TYR A 350 1.78 -27.86 -9.27
N GLY A 351 1.32 -28.06 -8.04
CA GLY A 351 2.10 -28.57 -6.92
C GLY A 351 3.10 -27.58 -6.31
N THR A 352 3.15 -26.33 -6.80
CA THR A 352 4.07 -25.30 -6.24
C THR A 352 3.40 -24.38 -5.24
N VAL A 353 2.07 -24.30 -5.20
CA VAL A 353 1.34 -23.51 -4.22
C VAL A 353 1.41 -24.20 -2.87
N LYS A 354 2.01 -23.53 -1.88
CA LYS A 354 2.27 -24.06 -0.54
C LYS A 354 2.00 -22.99 0.51
N VAL A 355 1.53 -23.42 1.66
CA VAL A 355 1.48 -22.61 2.88
C VAL A 355 2.80 -22.83 3.62
N THR A 356 3.61 -21.80 3.76
CA THR A 356 4.91 -21.88 4.43
C THR A 356 4.84 -21.46 5.90
N GLU A 357 3.88 -20.57 6.22
CA GLU A 357 3.55 -20.15 7.57
C GLU A 357 2.03 -20.15 7.71
N LEU A 358 1.49 -20.72 8.80
CA LEU A 358 0.04 -20.80 9.03
C LEU A 358 -0.29 -20.25 10.41
N ALA A 359 -1.03 -19.14 10.44
CA ALA A 359 -1.53 -18.47 11.64
C ALA A 359 -0.42 -18.29 12.69
N ILE A 360 0.73 -17.74 12.25
CA ILE A 360 1.82 -17.38 13.15
C ILE A 360 1.55 -16.04 13.82
N LEU A 361 1.93 -15.94 15.09
CA LEU A 361 1.86 -14.67 15.82
C LEU A 361 3.02 -13.76 15.38
N GLU A 362 2.69 -12.59 14.85
CA GLU A 362 3.65 -11.51 14.60
C GLU A 362 3.43 -10.37 15.59
N THR A 363 4.53 -9.89 16.17
CA THR A 363 4.53 -8.83 17.18
C THR A 363 4.96 -7.53 16.55
N PHE A 364 4.07 -6.55 16.56
CA PHE A 364 4.35 -5.19 16.13
C PHE A 364 4.37 -4.24 17.33
N PRO A 365 4.89 -3.02 17.21
CA PRO A 365 4.97 -2.09 18.33
C PRO A 365 3.62 -1.81 19.02
N THR A 366 2.53 -1.77 18.26
CA THR A 366 1.20 -1.40 18.75
C THR A 366 0.20 -2.55 18.82
N VAL A 367 0.47 -3.66 18.12
CA VAL A 367 -0.47 -4.76 17.95
C VAL A 367 0.22 -6.11 17.78
N PHE A 368 -0.51 -7.19 18.06
CA PHE A 368 -0.25 -8.55 17.62
C PHE A 368 -1.11 -8.88 16.42
N HIS A 369 -0.57 -9.61 15.45
CA HIS A 369 -1.30 -10.15 14.31
C HIS A 369 -1.11 -11.66 14.17
N LEU A 370 -2.15 -12.36 13.70
CA LEU A 370 -2.02 -13.70 13.13
C LEU A 370 -1.85 -13.58 11.62
N THR A 371 -0.71 -14.02 11.13
CA THR A 371 -0.33 -13.93 9.72
C THR A 371 -0.08 -15.31 9.15
N SER A 372 -0.45 -15.50 7.91
CA SER A 372 -0.08 -16.69 7.13
C SER A 372 0.69 -16.29 5.88
N THR A 373 1.50 -17.22 5.36
CA THR A 373 2.26 -17.00 4.13
C THR A 373 1.95 -18.12 3.14
N VAL A 374 1.47 -17.73 1.96
CA VAL A 374 1.25 -18.64 0.83
C VAL A 374 2.20 -18.26 -0.27
N VAL A 375 2.92 -19.25 -0.79
CA VAL A 375 3.86 -19.07 -1.90
C VAL A 375 3.50 -19.94 -3.08
N GLY A 376 3.91 -19.52 -4.29
CA GLY A 376 3.77 -20.29 -5.51
C GLY A 376 4.82 -19.90 -6.54
N ARG A 377 4.95 -20.69 -7.62
CA ARG A 377 5.82 -20.32 -8.74
C ARG A 377 4.97 -20.09 -9.99
N LEU A 378 5.07 -18.90 -10.58
CA LEU A 378 4.35 -18.55 -11.79
C LEU A 378 4.63 -19.56 -12.92
N ARG A 379 3.61 -19.84 -13.70
CA ARG A 379 3.77 -20.59 -14.95
C ARG A 379 4.55 -19.73 -15.95
N ARG A 380 5.30 -20.39 -16.81
CA ARG A 380 6.04 -19.69 -17.88
C ARG A 380 5.07 -18.90 -18.76
N GLY A 381 5.39 -17.63 -19.01
CA GLY A 381 4.57 -16.74 -19.84
C GLY A 381 3.45 -16.01 -19.09
N ILE A 382 3.27 -16.25 -17.81
CA ILE A 382 2.37 -15.46 -16.96
C ILE A 382 3.11 -14.22 -16.48
N SER A 383 2.54 -13.05 -16.74
CA SER A 383 3.05 -11.76 -16.30
C SER A 383 2.52 -11.36 -14.91
N ASN A 384 3.11 -10.31 -14.32
CA ASN A 384 2.58 -9.70 -13.08
C ASN A 384 1.15 -9.18 -13.27
N ILE A 385 0.80 -8.73 -14.46
CA ILE A 385 -0.57 -8.27 -14.78
C ILE A 385 -1.54 -9.44 -14.81
N ASP A 386 -1.15 -10.59 -15.35
CA ASP A 386 -1.99 -11.81 -15.33
C ASP A 386 -2.20 -12.30 -13.88
N LEU A 387 -1.16 -12.23 -13.04
CA LEU A 387 -1.27 -12.52 -11.62
C LEU A 387 -2.24 -11.58 -10.93
N LEU A 388 -2.12 -10.25 -11.17
CA LEU A 388 -3.05 -9.26 -10.64
C LEU A 388 -4.48 -9.57 -11.04
N LYS A 389 -4.77 -9.79 -12.32
CA LYS A 389 -6.12 -10.14 -12.80
C LYS A 389 -6.67 -11.40 -12.15
N ALA A 390 -5.81 -12.38 -11.83
CA ALA A 390 -6.24 -13.64 -11.23
C ALA A 390 -6.55 -13.52 -9.73
N ALA A 391 -5.85 -12.64 -8.99
CA ALA A 391 -5.96 -12.53 -7.54
C ALA A 391 -6.79 -11.33 -7.08
N PHE A 392 -6.94 -10.29 -7.94
CA PHE A 392 -7.58 -9.02 -7.56
C PHE A 392 -9.12 -9.10 -7.55
N PRO A 393 -9.77 -8.44 -6.56
CA PRO A 393 -9.17 -7.89 -5.34
C PRO A 393 -8.79 -8.99 -4.34
N GLY A 394 -7.99 -8.64 -3.32
CA GLY A 394 -7.51 -9.60 -2.32
C GLY A 394 -8.65 -10.31 -1.59
N GLY A 395 -8.44 -11.56 -1.22
CA GLY A 395 -9.42 -12.36 -0.49
C GLY A 395 -9.66 -11.87 0.93
N SER A 396 -8.62 -11.39 1.60
CA SER A 396 -8.67 -10.94 3.01
C SER A 396 -9.61 -9.76 3.26
N ILE A 397 -9.90 -8.98 2.21
CA ILE A 397 -10.70 -7.73 2.31
C ILE A 397 -12.06 -7.83 1.57
N THR A 398 -12.41 -8.96 1.01
CA THR A 398 -13.68 -9.19 0.32
C THR A 398 -14.57 -10.13 1.12
N GLY A 399 -14.35 -11.41 1.04
CA GLY A 399 -15.13 -12.45 1.70
C GLY A 399 -15.12 -13.76 0.91
N ALA A 400 -15.91 -14.71 1.33
CA ALA A 400 -15.96 -16.04 0.73
C ALA A 400 -17.42 -16.53 0.58
N PRO A 401 -17.82 -16.99 -0.63
CA PRO A 401 -17.14 -16.94 -1.91
C PRO A 401 -16.93 -15.51 -2.43
N LYS A 402 -15.77 -15.24 -3.06
CA LYS A 402 -15.29 -13.87 -3.38
C LYS A 402 -16.30 -13.06 -4.20
N VAL A 403 -16.79 -13.59 -5.33
CA VAL A 403 -17.69 -12.87 -6.23
C VAL A 403 -18.99 -12.49 -5.52
N ARG A 404 -19.61 -13.44 -4.81
CA ARG A 404 -20.84 -13.18 -4.06
C ARG A 404 -20.65 -12.17 -2.94
N ALA A 405 -19.53 -12.24 -2.24
CA ALA A 405 -19.20 -11.23 -1.22
C ALA A 405 -19.05 -9.82 -1.83
N MET A 406 -18.42 -9.69 -3.02
CA MET A 406 -18.30 -8.42 -3.72
C MET A 406 -19.65 -7.85 -4.17
N GLU A 407 -20.59 -8.70 -4.64
CA GLU A 407 -21.96 -8.28 -4.95
C GLU A 407 -22.68 -7.72 -3.73
N ILE A 408 -22.57 -8.36 -2.58
CA ILE A 408 -23.18 -7.92 -1.32
C ILE A 408 -22.51 -6.62 -0.82
N ILE A 409 -21.20 -6.47 -1.00
CA ILE A 409 -20.49 -5.22 -0.68
C ILE A 409 -21.04 -4.06 -1.50
N ASP A 410 -21.21 -4.23 -2.81
CA ASP A 410 -21.76 -3.19 -3.69
C ASP A 410 -23.21 -2.84 -3.36
N GLU A 411 -24.00 -3.82 -2.92
CA GLU A 411 -25.40 -3.62 -2.48
C GLU A 411 -25.50 -2.82 -1.17
N LEU A 412 -24.60 -3.08 -0.21
CA LEU A 412 -24.76 -2.58 1.16
C LEU A 412 -23.92 -1.33 1.48
N GLU A 413 -22.76 -1.16 0.84
CA GLU A 413 -21.94 0.04 1.04
C GLU A 413 -22.48 1.20 0.20
N PRO A 414 -22.82 2.38 0.82
CA PRO A 414 -23.48 3.47 0.09
C PRO A 414 -22.59 4.15 -0.94
N THR A 415 -21.25 4.03 -0.76
CA THR A 415 -20.27 4.66 -1.66
C THR A 415 -19.22 3.63 -2.11
N ARG A 416 -18.70 3.82 -3.33
CA ARG A 416 -17.60 2.99 -3.83
C ARG A 416 -16.41 3.03 -2.92
N ARG A 417 -15.67 1.93 -2.85
CA ARG A 417 -14.44 1.79 -2.05
C ARG A 417 -13.28 2.60 -2.60
N SER A 418 -13.27 2.85 -3.91
CA SER A 418 -12.18 3.55 -4.58
C SER A 418 -10.82 2.89 -4.27
N VAL A 419 -9.83 3.63 -3.79
CA VAL A 419 -8.48 3.09 -3.50
C VAL A 419 -8.49 2.17 -2.26
N TYR A 420 -9.43 2.36 -1.33
CA TYR A 420 -9.55 1.48 -0.15
C TYR A 420 -9.73 0.01 -0.56
N THR A 421 -9.00 -0.88 0.08
CA THR A 421 -8.94 -2.32 -0.25
C THR A 421 -8.48 -2.66 -1.67
N GLY A 422 -7.99 -1.67 -2.41
CA GLY A 422 -7.15 -1.87 -3.58
C GLY A 422 -5.70 -2.17 -3.19
N SER A 423 -4.74 -1.73 -4.01
CA SER A 423 -3.32 -1.99 -3.79
C SER A 423 -2.45 -0.78 -4.12
N ILE A 424 -1.37 -0.60 -3.36
CA ILE A 424 -0.30 0.37 -3.60
C ILE A 424 1.04 -0.37 -3.62
N GLY A 425 1.94 0.05 -4.49
CA GLY A 425 3.30 -0.45 -4.55
C GLY A 425 3.95 -0.27 -5.90
N TYR A 426 4.81 -1.20 -6.28
CA TYR A 426 5.57 -1.10 -7.53
C TYR A 426 5.50 -2.35 -8.40
N ILE A 427 5.65 -2.13 -9.71
CA ILE A 427 5.95 -3.13 -10.74
C ILE A 427 7.27 -2.73 -11.38
N GLY A 428 8.33 -3.47 -11.09
CA GLY A 428 9.69 -3.18 -11.54
C GLY A 428 9.93 -3.57 -13.01
N PHE A 429 10.85 -2.87 -13.66
CA PHE A 429 11.32 -3.24 -15.00
C PHE A 429 12.06 -4.58 -15.03
N ASN A 430 12.54 -5.07 -13.89
CA ASN A 430 13.12 -6.40 -13.69
C ASN A 430 12.07 -7.50 -13.43
N GLU A 431 10.78 -7.16 -13.58
CA GLU A 431 9.63 -8.04 -13.31
C GLU A 431 9.43 -8.41 -11.82
N ASP A 432 10.17 -7.84 -10.91
CA ASP A 432 9.82 -7.91 -9.50
C ASP A 432 8.64 -6.97 -9.20
N MET A 433 7.79 -7.37 -8.26
CA MET A 433 6.62 -6.59 -7.83
C MET A 433 6.46 -6.73 -6.32
N ASP A 434 6.08 -5.67 -5.64
CA ASP A 434 5.63 -5.72 -4.24
C ASP A 434 4.52 -4.70 -4.05
N ILE A 435 3.32 -5.18 -3.71
CA ILE A 435 2.11 -4.37 -3.54
C ILE A 435 1.38 -4.79 -2.26
N ASN A 436 0.83 -3.81 -1.58
CA ASN A 436 0.08 -3.99 -0.34
C ASN A 436 -1.44 -4.11 -0.58
N ILE A 437 -2.18 -4.41 0.48
CA ILE A 437 -3.63 -4.14 0.59
C ILE A 437 -3.81 -2.74 1.16
N VAL A 438 -4.61 -1.89 0.52
CA VAL A 438 -4.86 -0.51 0.97
C VAL A 438 -5.85 -0.50 2.12
N ILE A 439 -5.31 -0.62 3.33
CA ILE A 439 -5.99 -0.42 4.61
C ILE A 439 -5.16 0.54 5.47
N ARG A 440 -5.71 1.10 6.52
CA ARG A 440 -5.01 2.09 7.37
C ARG A 440 -4.47 3.26 6.55
N THR A 441 -5.27 3.77 5.62
CA THR A 441 -4.84 4.69 4.57
C THR A 441 -5.76 5.90 4.51
N PHE A 442 -5.17 7.07 4.32
CA PHE A 442 -5.87 8.30 3.97
C PHE A 442 -5.82 8.57 2.48
N LEU A 443 -6.95 9.01 1.95
CA LEU A 443 -7.07 9.64 0.63
C LEU A 443 -7.30 11.13 0.88
N ILE A 444 -6.42 11.97 0.36
CA ILE A 444 -6.49 13.41 0.57
C ILE A 444 -6.88 14.06 -0.75
N LYS A 445 -8.03 14.71 -0.73
CA LYS A 445 -8.59 15.38 -1.91
C LYS A 445 -9.31 16.66 -1.47
N GLU A 446 -9.07 17.76 -2.17
CA GLU A 446 -9.78 19.04 -1.99
C GLU A 446 -9.84 19.51 -0.51
N GLY A 447 -8.69 19.39 0.19
CA GLY A 447 -8.57 19.82 1.59
C GLY A 447 -9.26 18.91 2.62
N LYS A 448 -9.69 17.72 2.20
CA LYS A 448 -10.30 16.70 3.08
C LYS A 448 -9.45 15.44 3.11
N ALA A 449 -9.41 14.81 4.28
CA ALA A 449 -8.86 13.48 4.49
C ALA A 449 -10.02 12.48 4.61
N TYR A 450 -10.03 11.49 3.73
CA TYR A 450 -10.95 10.35 3.75
C TYR A 450 -10.20 9.11 4.19
N PHE A 451 -10.81 8.29 5.03
CA PHE A 451 -10.28 6.98 5.39
C PHE A 451 -11.42 6.00 5.60
N GLN A 452 -11.17 4.74 5.31
CA GLN A 452 -12.18 3.68 5.39
C GLN A 452 -11.69 2.55 6.28
N VAL A 453 -12.61 1.96 7.01
CA VAL A 453 -12.35 0.88 7.97
C VAL A 453 -13.49 -0.12 7.91
N GLY A 454 -13.19 -1.41 8.10
CA GLY A 454 -14.18 -2.46 8.03
C GLY A 454 -13.78 -3.71 8.82
N GLY A 455 -14.72 -4.63 8.91
CA GLY A 455 -14.57 -5.92 9.58
C GLY A 455 -15.16 -7.07 8.79
N GLY A 456 -14.68 -8.28 9.02
CA GLY A 456 -15.23 -9.50 8.44
C GLY A 456 -16.46 -9.97 9.22
N ILE A 457 -17.63 -9.83 8.63
CA ILE A 457 -18.90 -10.25 9.24
C ILE A 457 -19.10 -11.73 8.97
N ILE A 458 -19.30 -12.50 10.05
CA ILE A 458 -19.61 -13.93 10.04
C ILE A 458 -20.97 -14.20 10.73
N TYR A 459 -21.41 -15.43 10.73
CA TYR A 459 -22.71 -15.81 11.31
C TYR A 459 -22.88 -15.39 12.78
N ASP A 460 -21.83 -15.60 13.58
CA ASP A 460 -21.84 -15.30 15.03
C ASP A 460 -21.49 -13.83 15.35
N SER A 461 -21.31 -12.97 14.35
CA SER A 461 -21.01 -11.55 14.55
C SER A 461 -22.14 -10.84 15.30
N ASP A 462 -21.78 -10.05 16.30
CA ASP A 462 -22.68 -9.10 16.96
C ASP A 462 -22.58 -7.74 16.29
N ALA A 463 -23.70 -7.15 15.90
CA ALA A 463 -23.70 -5.94 15.09
C ALA A 463 -23.08 -4.73 15.80
N GLU A 464 -23.32 -4.57 17.11
CA GLU A 464 -22.74 -3.48 17.90
C GLU A 464 -21.23 -3.67 18.09
N ALA A 465 -20.79 -4.92 18.36
CA ALA A 465 -19.38 -5.25 18.47
C ALA A 465 -18.63 -5.00 17.16
N GLU A 466 -19.19 -5.36 16.01
CA GLU A 466 -18.59 -5.11 14.69
C GLU A 466 -18.49 -3.60 14.38
N TYR A 467 -19.51 -2.81 14.77
CA TYR A 467 -19.45 -1.35 14.66
C TYR A 467 -18.31 -0.77 15.51
N VAL A 468 -18.20 -1.18 16.77
CA VAL A 468 -17.13 -0.76 17.68
C VAL A 468 -15.75 -1.17 17.14
N GLU A 469 -15.63 -2.37 16.58
CA GLU A 469 -14.38 -2.84 15.96
C GLU A 469 -13.92 -1.91 14.82
N THR A 470 -14.84 -1.37 14.02
CA THR A 470 -14.45 -0.39 12.98
C THR A 470 -13.87 0.88 13.59
N LEU A 471 -14.43 1.38 14.71
CA LEU A 471 -13.92 2.55 15.41
C LEU A 471 -12.54 2.28 16.03
N ASP A 472 -12.32 1.09 16.58
CA ASP A 472 -11.01 0.68 17.08
C ASP A 472 -9.95 0.63 15.97
N LYS A 473 -10.31 0.11 14.80
CA LYS A 473 -9.45 0.13 13.61
C LYS A 473 -9.17 1.54 13.10
N ALA A 474 -10.08 2.49 13.31
CA ALA A 474 -9.91 3.90 12.97
C ALA A 474 -9.00 4.67 13.95
N ARG A 475 -8.81 4.16 15.16
CA ARG A 475 -8.17 4.90 16.28
C ARG A 475 -6.82 5.51 15.92
N ALA A 476 -5.93 4.77 15.28
CA ALA A 476 -4.62 5.29 14.88
C ALA A 476 -4.73 6.40 13.81
N LEU A 477 -5.66 6.27 12.86
CA LEU A 477 -5.92 7.28 11.84
C LEU A 477 -6.51 8.56 12.49
N ILE A 478 -7.48 8.41 13.39
CA ILE A 478 -8.05 9.54 14.13
C ILE A 478 -6.97 10.24 14.95
N ARG A 479 -6.12 9.49 15.66
CA ARG A 479 -5.00 10.03 16.44
C ARG A 479 -4.03 10.85 15.58
N ALA A 480 -3.69 10.36 14.37
CA ALA A 480 -2.81 11.08 13.45
C ALA A 480 -3.40 12.43 12.98
N LEU A 481 -4.72 12.54 12.84
CA LEU A 481 -5.41 13.79 12.53
C LEU A 481 -5.47 14.76 13.73
N GLN A 482 -5.57 14.24 14.96
CA GLN A 482 -5.76 15.03 16.19
C GLN A 482 -4.47 15.60 16.78
N LEU A 483 -3.30 15.06 16.45
CA LEU A 483 -2.03 15.55 16.98
C LEU A 483 -1.83 17.03 16.62
N ALA A 484 -1.51 17.87 17.61
CA ALA A 484 -1.17 19.27 17.36
C ALA A 484 0.11 19.37 16.50
N PRO A 485 0.25 20.39 15.64
CA PRO A 485 1.47 20.57 14.88
C PRO A 485 2.64 20.83 15.84
N GLN A 486 3.77 20.14 15.62
CA GLN A 486 5.00 20.49 16.32
C GLN A 486 5.39 21.94 15.94
N VAL A 487 5.53 22.80 16.93
CA VAL A 487 6.04 24.16 16.71
C VAL A 487 7.53 24.04 16.43
N VAL A 488 7.91 24.15 15.16
CA VAL A 488 9.32 24.38 14.81
C VAL A 488 9.65 25.81 15.19
N VAL A 489 10.34 26.00 16.30
CA VAL A 489 10.89 27.31 16.68
C VAL A 489 12.04 27.61 15.74
N THR A 490 11.78 28.39 14.69
CA THR A 490 12.86 29.03 13.93
C THR A 490 13.45 30.13 14.81
N PRO A 491 14.75 30.07 15.12
CA PRO A 491 15.40 31.23 15.79
C PRO A 491 15.32 32.44 14.87
N LYS A 492 15.04 33.61 15.49
CA LYS A 492 15.03 34.92 14.83
C LYS A 492 16.41 35.26 14.29
#